data_898599516bd446021fe7b80f9f02bb94
#
_entry.id   898599516bd446021fe7b80f9f02bb94
#
_cell.length_a   1.000
_cell.length_b   1.000
_cell.length_c   1.000
_cell.angle_alpha   90.00
_cell.angle_beta   90.00
_cell.angle_gamma   90.00
#
_symmetry.space_group_name_H-M   'P 1'
#
loop_
_entity.id
_entity.type
_entity.pdbx_description
1 polymer ?
#
loop_
_entity_poly.entity_id
_entity_poly.type
_entity_poly.pdbx_seq_one_letter_code
_entity_poly.pdbx_strand_id
1 'polypeptide(L)'
;SRGLGDVYKRQGIVENVRVSGTISLTSGNAAWDDGQAGGICGRLHGADSKIYQCGSETKITALWSAGGICGEVREGAAIEQCYHIGDITTQSCVGGIASRLLGSKISHCYSHGVMKAVPMVVANPGGGIAGWVQPMSGASTTSTISYCWSDCDVSAQNQVGGIMGNANNTTGSGITVHHCVAWNTYLFSQAAPKSGKVCGRYSENVAYSCYANPAMECVFPNNPMLPDQASVNVDAVITVDRYNGLTTINNLMEAVRTLDWDNSIWNLDGEQPRLAWELD
;
A
#
# COMPACT_ATOMS: atom_id res chain seq x y z
N SER A 1 -26.20 12.09 5.06
CA SER A 1 -25.98 10.93 4.19
C SER A 1 -25.05 9.98 4.92
N ARG A 2 -25.49 8.79 5.24
CA ARG A 2 -24.64 7.73 5.76
C ARG A 2 -23.76 7.31 4.60
N GLY A 3 -22.46 7.61 4.69
CA GLY A 3 -21.51 7.22 3.67
C GLY A 3 -21.48 5.71 3.50
N LEU A 4 -21.11 5.25 2.33
CA LEU A 4 -20.89 3.83 1.98
C LEU A 4 -19.83 3.10 2.87
N GLY A 5 -19.26 3.80 3.86
CA GLY A 5 -18.23 3.29 4.77
C GLY A 5 -18.68 2.20 5.75
N ASP A 6 -19.96 1.89 5.83
CA ASP A 6 -20.51 0.99 6.86
C ASP A 6 -21.01 -0.35 6.28
N VAL A 7 -20.38 -0.83 5.21
CA VAL A 7 -20.73 -2.14 4.65
C VAL A 7 -19.93 -3.23 5.34
N TYR A 8 -20.45 -3.71 6.44
CA TYR A 8 -20.03 -4.94 7.10
C TYR A 8 -20.05 -6.13 6.14
N LYS A 9 -18.92 -6.87 6.08
CA LYS A 9 -18.79 -8.19 5.43
C LYS A 9 -19.51 -8.30 4.08
N ARG A 10 -18.98 -7.75 3.03
CA ARG A 10 -19.41 -8.16 1.70
C ARG A 10 -18.59 -9.38 1.26
N GLN A 11 -19.30 -10.49 1.08
CA GLN A 11 -18.91 -11.54 0.16
C GLN A 11 -19.52 -11.16 -1.18
N GLY A 12 -18.71 -11.06 -2.23
CA GLY A 12 -19.17 -10.72 -3.56
C GLY A 12 -18.17 -9.88 -4.35
N ILE A 13 -18.52 -9.62 -5.57
CA ILE A 13 -17.69 -8.84 -6.50
C ILE A 13 -18.21 -7.41 -6.59
N VAL A 14 -17.31 -6.44 -6.46
CA VAL A 14 -17.55 -5.02 -6.80
C VAL A 14 -16.67 -4.72 -7.99
N GLU A 15 -17.26 -4.33 -9.11
CA GLU A 15 -16.53 -4.08 -10.33
C GLU A 15 -17.00 -2.83 -11.06
N ASN A 16 -16.11 -2.20 -11.83
CA ASN A 16 -16.40 -1.05 -12.68
C ASN A 16 -17.06 0.13 -11.94
N VAL A 17 -16.59 0.40 -10.71
CA VAL A 17 -17.09 1.49 -9.88
C VAL A 17 -16.05 2.60 -9.79
N ARG A 18 -16.46 3.83 -10.10
CA ARG A 18 -15.65 5.03 -9.82
C ARG A 18 -16.36 5.88 -8.77
N VAL A 19 -15.63 6.32 -7.77
CA VAL A 19 -16.12 7.19 -6.70
C VAL A 19 -15.24 8.42 -6.58
N SER A 20 -15.85 9.56 -6.25
CA SER A 20 -15.13 10.80 -5.99
C SER A 20 -15.75 11.56 -4.82
N GLY A 21 -15.00 12.48 -4.23
CA GLY A 21 -15.49 13.33 -3.15
C GLY A 21 -14.73 13.17 -1.84
N THR A 22 -15.42 13.32 -0.72
CA THR A 22 -14.80 13.27 0.62
C THR A 22 -15.49 12.24 1.50
N ILE A 23 -14.68 11.42 2.17
CA ILE A 23 -15.10 10.46 3.18
C ILE A 23 -14.55 10.92 4.52
N SER A 24 -15.42 11.09 5.51
CA SER A 24 -15.02 11.51 6.85
C SER A 24 -15.64 10.60 7.90
N LEU A 25 -14.80 9.81 8.54
CA LEU A 25 -15.15 8.92 9.64
C LEU A 25 -14.53 9.48 10.93
N THR A 26 -15.25 10.43 11.56
CA THR A 26 -14.75 11.20 12.71
C THR A 26 -15.35 10.78 14.04
N SER A 27 -16.26 9.80 14.04
CA SER A 27 -16.87 9.25 15.26
C SER A 27 -16.96 7.73 15.15
N GLY A 28 -16.78 7.05 16.27
CA GLY A 28 -16.83 5.58 16.38
C GLY A 28 -15.97 5.11 17.55
N ASN A 29 -16.14 3.86 17.95
CA ASN A 29 -15.23 3.23 18.90
C ASN A 29 -13.86 3.04 18.25
N ALA A 30 -12.81 3.37 18.97
CA ALA A 30 -11.41 3.12 18.57
C ALA A 30 -11.05 1.61 18.64
N ALA A 31 -12.01 0.73 18.42
CA ALA A 31 -11.78 -0.71 18.37
C ALA A 31 -11.21 -1.08 16.99
N TRP A 32 -10.28 -2.01 16.97
CA TRP A 32 -9.60 -2.51 15.78
C TRP A 32 -10.56 -2.98 14.69
N ASP A 33 -11.80 -3.28 15.03
CA ASP A 33 -12.80 -3.82 14.13
C ASP A 33 -13.80 -2.80 13.59
N ASP A 34 -13.94 -1.62 14.17
CA ASP A 34 -15.08 -0.73 13.87
C ASP A 34 -14.72 0.58 13.14
N GLY A 35 -13.46 0.87 12.89
CA GLY A 35 -13.02 2.16 12.36
C GLY A 35 -12.32 2.10 10.99
N GLN A 36 -12.66 1.14 10.15
CA GLN A 36 -12.01 0.96 8.84
C GLN A 36 -12.71 1.77 7.75
N ALA A 37 -11.98 2.65 7.07
CA ALA A 37 -12.50 3.43 5.95
C ALA A 37 -11.85 3.00 4.62
N GLY A 38 -12.62 3.02 3.56
CA GLY A 38 -12.13 2.84 2.19
C GLY A 38 -13.00 3.59 1.20
N GLY A 39 -12.44 4.01 0.08
CA GLY A 39 -13.16 4.72 -0.95
C GLY A 39 -14.31 3.91 -1.55
N ILE A 40 -14.11 2.60 -1.68
CA ILE A 40 -15.09 1.66 -2.22
C ILE A 40 -15.74 0.82 -1.10
N CYS A 41 -14.93 0.33 -0.17
CA CYS A 41 -15.39 -0.61 0.85
C CYS A 41 -14.63 -0.43 2.16
N GLY A 42 -15.32 -0.46 3.31
CA GLY A 42 -14.65 -0.47 4.61
C GLY A 42 -13.92 -1.77 4.88
N ARG A 43 -14.53 -2.92 4.56
CA ARG A 43 -13.95 -4.24 4.76
C ARG A 43 -14.37 -5.22 3.66
N LEU A 44 -13.42 -5.92 3.08
CA LEU A 44 -13.60 -7.00 2.10
C LEU A 44 -13.14 -8.34 2.70
N HIS A 45 -13.99 -9.36 2.64
CA HIS A 45 -13.76 -10.61 3.37
C HIS A 45 -14.17 -11.84 2.57
N GLY A 46 -13.30 -12.86 2.58
CA GLY A 46 -13.58 -14.18 2.00
C GLY A 46 -12.99 -14.38 0.61
N ALA A 47 -12.61 -15.61 0.29
CA ALA A 47 -11.87 -15.98 -0.92
C ALA A 47 -12.61 -15.67 -2.23
N ASP A 48 -13.94 -15.63 -2.19
CA ASP A 48 -14.79 -15.31 -3.35
C ASP A 48 -15.10 -13.81 -3.46
N SER A 49 -14.51 -12.99 -2.59
CA SER A 49 -14.74 -11.54 -2.57
C SER A 49 -13.65 -10.80 -3.34
N LYS A 50 -14.09 -9.90 -4.21
CA LYS A 50 -13.19 -9.16 -5.09
C LYS A 50 -13.65 -7.73 -5.32
N ILE A 51 -12.70 -6.80 -5.33
CA ILE A 51 -12.87 -5.46 -5.93
C ILE A 51 -12.04 -5.45 -7.20
N TYR A 52 -12.66 -5.15 -8.33
CA TYR A 52 -12.05 -5.28 -9.64
C TYR A 52 -12.39 -4.08 -10.53
N GLN A 53 -11.38 -3.52 -11.20
CA GLN A 53 -11.53 -2.37 -12.08
C GLN A 53 -12.32 -1.21 -11.45
N CYS A 54 -11.90 -0.84 -10.23
CA CYS A 54 -12.52 0.25 -9.48
C CYS A 54 -11.55 1.40 -9.25
N GLY A 55 -12.07 2.62 -9.30
CA GLY A 55 -11.32 3.84 -9.05
C GLY A 55 -11.88 4.64 -7.89
N SER A 56 -11.00 5.22 -7.09
CA SER A 56 -11.36 6.11 -5.99
C SER A 56 -10.57 7.42 -6.11
N GLU A 57 -11.28 8.50 -6.38
CA GLU A 57 -10.76 9.87 -6.38
C GLU A 57 -11.27 10.62 -5.16
N THR A 58 -10.95 10.07 -3.98
CA THR A 58 -11.53 10.55 -2.72
C THR A 58 -10.48 11.09 -1.77
N LYS A 59 -10.84 12.15 -1.05
CA LYS A 59 -10.13 12.56 0.16
C LYS A 59 -10.72 11.82 1.37
N ILE A 60 -9.88 11.07 2.10
CA ILE A 60 -10.34 10.25 3.21
C ILE A 60 -9.75 10.76 4.53
N THR A 61 -10.61 11.00 5.51
CA THR A 61 -10.20 11.25 6.89
C THR A 61 -10.86 10.23 7.80
N ALA A 62 -10.07 9.46 8.54
CA ALA A 62 -10.58 8.42 9.41
C ALA A 62 -9.92 8.46 10.79
N LEU A 63 -10.73 8.15 11.83
CA LEU A 63 -10.23 8.05 13.20
C LEU A 63 -9.27 6.89 13.40
N TRP A 64 -9.42 5.81 12.63
CA TRP A 64 -8.63 4.62 12.88
C TRP A 64 -7.74 4.29 11.69
N SER A 65 -8.21 3.51 10.76
CA SER A 65 -7.42 3.06 9.61
C SER A 65 -8.14 3.34 8.30
N ALA A 66 -7.40 3.69 7.25
CA ALA A 66 -7.99 3.89 5.94
C ALA A 66 -7.09 3.41 4.80
N GLY A 67 -7.75 2.87 3.78
CA GLY A 67 -7.18 2.60 2.47
C GLY A 67 -7.96 3.31 1.38
N GLY A 68 -7.30 3.68 0.30
CA GLY A 68 -7.95 4.41 -0.79
C GLY A 68 -9.07 3.64 -1.48
N ILE A 69 -8.96 2.32 -1.56
CA ILE A 69 -9.98 1.42 -2.09
C ILE A 69 -10.71 0.71 -0.95
N CYS A 70 -9.97 0.09 -0.03
CA CYS A 70 -10.56 -0.71 1.04
C CYS A 70 -9.84 -0.49 2.36
N GLY A 71 -10.58 -0.38 3.46
CA GLY A 71 -9.99 -0.27 4.80
C GLY A 71 -9.27 -1.55 5.20
N GLU A 72 -9.91 -2.70 5.11
CA GLU A 72 -9.34 -4.01 5.44
C GLU A 72 -9.72 -5.06 4.39
N VAL A 73 -8.73 -5.85 3.94
CA VAL A 73 -8.90 -6.97 3.01
C VAL A 73 -8.42 -8.25 3.69
N ARG A 74 -9.27 -9.27 3.78
CA ARG A 74 -8.93 -10.45 4.58
C ARG A 74 -9.50 -11.77 4.03
N GLU A 75 -8.90 -12.87 4.50
CA GLU A 75 -9.39 -14.25 4.28
C GLU A 75 -9.51 -14.64 2.80
N GLY A 76 -8.46 -14.38 2.03
CA GLY A 76 -8.39 -14.78 0.62
C GLY A 76 -9.02 -13.79 -0.35
N ALA A 77 -9.60 -12.69 0.11
CA ALA A 77 -10.17 -11.67 -0.74
C ALA A 77 -9.12 -10.97 -1.63
N ALA A 78 -9.55 -10.37 -2.73
CA ALA A 78 -8.66 -9.74 -3.69
C ALA A 78 -9.08 -8.31 -4.09
N ILE A 79 -8.08 -7.44 -4.28
CA ILE A 79 -8.24 -6.16 -4.99
C ILE A 79 -7.35 -6.22 -6.23
N GLU A 80 -7.95 -6.03 -7.39
CA GLU A 80 -7.25 -6.15 -8.67
C GLU A 80 -7.63 -5.04 -9.63
N GLN A 81 -6.63 -4.51 -10.37
CA GLN A 81 -6.80 -3.46 -11.36
C GLN A 81 -7.57 -2.25 -10.81
N CYS A 82 -7.18 -1.77 -9.65
CA CYS A 82 -7.82 -0.65 -8.98
C CYS A 82 -6.83 0.51 -8.78
N TYR A 83 -7.37 1.72 -8.66
CA TYR A 83 -6.56 2.87 -8.36
C TYR A 83 -7.17 3.78 -7.29
N HIS A 84 -6.30 4.50 -6.60
CA HIS A 84 -6.68 5.60 -5.73
C HIS A 84 -5.88 6.86 -6.05
N ILE A 85 -6.59 7.97 -6.21
CA ILE A 85 -6.02 9.31 -6.37
C ILE A 85 -6.65 10.20 -5.30
N GLY A 86 -5.85 10.67 -4.34
CA GLY A 86 -6.33 11.54 -3.28
C GLY A 86 -5.56 11.39 -1.98
N ASP A 87 -5.87 12.27 -1.03
CA ASP A 87 -5.19 12.30 0.26
C ASP A 87 -5.92 11.44 1.28
N ILE A 88 -5.16 10.70 2.07
CA ILE A 88 -5.69 9.91 3.19
C ILE A 88 -5.02 10.38 4.49
N THR A 89 -5.83 10.75 5.47
CA THR A 89 -5.37 11.05 6.83
C THR A 89 -6.04 10.14 7.84
N THR A 90 -5.25 9.44 8.64
CA THR A 90 -5.73 8.52 9.66
C THR A 90 -5.04 8.74 10.99
N GLN A 91 -5.55 8.12 12.04
CA GLN A 91 -4.88 8.12 13.34
C GLN A 91 -4.17 6.79 13.64
N SER A 92 -4.23 5.82 12.72
CA SER A 92 -3.54 4.54 12.83
C SER A 92 -2.92 4.16 11.49
N CYS A 93 -3.31 3.06 10.91
CA CYS A 93 -2.70 2.48 9.73
C CYS A 93 -3.22 3.15 8.43
N VAL A 94 -2.33 3.48 7.50
CA VAL A 94 -2.68 4.04 6.19
C VAL A 94 -2.07 3.24 5.05
N GLY A 95 -2.85 3.04 3.99
CA GLY A 95 -2.37 2.48 2.73
C GLY A 95 -3.09 3.09 1.54
N GLY A 96 -2.39 3.35 0.46
CA GLY A 96 -2.99 3.98 -0.72
C GLY A 96 -4.08 3.13 -1.37
N ILE A 97 -4.01 1.81 -1.27
CA ILE A 97 -5.05 0.88 -1.74
C ILE A 97 -5.78 0.26 -0.55
N ALA A 98 -5.05 -0.34 0.39
CA ALA A 98 -5.67 -0.93 1.58
C ALA A 98 -4.87 -0.59 2.84
N SER A 99 -5.55 -0.24 3.93
CA SER A 99 -4.81 -0.02 5.17
C SER A 99 -4.27 -1.34 5.73
N ARG A 100 -5.06 -2.41 5.65
CA ARG A 100 -4.71 -3.74 6.15
C ARG A 100 -4.95 -4.82 5.10
N LEU A 101 -3.97 -5.71 4.95
CA LEU A 101 -4.02 -6.86 4.05
C LEU A 101 -3.71 -8.13 4.85
N LEU A 102 -4.70 -8.98 5.07
CA LEU A 102 -4.64 -10.12 5.98
C LEU A 102 -4.96 -11.41 5.22
N GLY A 103 -3.94 -12.21 4.86
CA GLY A 103 -4.11 -13.43 4.09
C GLY A 103 -4.83 -13.23 2.76
N SER A 104 -4.51 -12.17 2.02
CA SER A 104 -5.27 -11.68 0.87
C SER A 104 -4.36 -11.09 -0.20
N LYS A 105 -4.91 -10.62 -1.33
CA LYS A 105 -4.11 -10.20 -2.47
C LYS A 105 -4.46 -8.78 -2.94
N ILE A 106 -3.42 -8.03 -3.32
CA ILE A 106 -3.55 -6.78 -4.10
C ILE A 106 -2.66 -6.93 -5.33
N SER A 107 -3.22 -6.73 -6.51
CA SER A 107 -2.46 -6.82 -7.76
C SER A 107 -2.90 -5.81 -8.80
N HIS A 108 -1.94 -5.35 -9.62
CA HIS A 108 -2.19 -4.40 -10.70
C HIS A 108 -2.94 -3.16 -10.23
N CYS A 109 -2.46 -2.56 -9.13
CA CYS A 109 -3.07 -1.40 -8.52
C CYS A 109 -2.07 -0.24 -8.43
N TYR A 110 -2.59 0.98 -8.41
CA TYR A 110 -1.73 2.13 -8.14
C TYR A 110 -2.39 3.16 -7.23
N SER A 111 -1.54 4.00 -6.63
CA SER A 111 -2.00 5.06 -5.75
C SER A 111 -1.18 6.33 -5.90
N HIS A 112 -1.87 7.47 -5.84
CA HIS A 112 -1.32 8.81 -5.91
C HIS A 112 -1.89 9.71 -4.82
N GLY A 113 -1.08 10.60 -4.23
CA GLY A 113 -1.50 11.57 -3.22
C GLY A 113 -0.71 11.49 -1.92
N VAL A 114 -1.25 12.01 -0.83
CA VAL A 114 -0.59 12.06 0.47
C VAL A 114 -1.21 11.06 1.45
N MET A 115 -0.41 10.10 1.90
CA MET A 115 -0.80 9.07 2.87
C MET A 115 -0.25 9.43 4.25
N LYS A 116 -1.10 9.87 5.17
CA LYS A 116 -0.65 10.37 6.48
C LYS A 116 -1.32 9.65 7.64
N ALA A 117 -0.52 8.98 8.46
CA ALA A 117 -0.96 8.45 9.75
C ALA A 117 -0.53 9.41 10.87
N VAL A 118 -1.48 10.12 11.45
CA VAL A 118 -1.23 11.08 12.54
C VAL A 118 -0.94 10.28 13.82
N PRO A 119 0.09 10.64 14.60
CA PRO A 119 0.49 9.86 15.77
C PRO A 119 -0.65 9.67 16.76
N MET A 120 -0.94 8.42 17.07
CA MET A 120 -1.65 7.97 18.27
C MET A 120 -0.79 6.97 19.02
N VAL A 121 -1.26 6.50 20.15
CA VAL A 121 -0.54 5.74 21.16
C VAL A 121 -0.01 4.36 20.69
N VAL A 122 -0.28 3.93 19.48
CA VAL A 122 0.05 2.59 18.94
C VAL A 122 0.82 2.68 17.62
N ALA A 123 1.62 1.67 17.32
CA ALA A 123 2.36 1.55 16.06
C ALA A 123 1.49 1.82 14.83
N ASN A 124 1.80 2.87 14.09
CA ASN A 124 1.05 3.37 12.96
C ASN A 124 1.88 3.23 11.69
N PRO A 125 1.79 2.10 10.97
CA PRO A 125 2.50 1.92 9.71
C PRO A 125 1.82 2.66 8.57
N GLY A 126 2.65 3.06 7.60
CA GLY A 126 2.20 3.67 6.36
C GLY A 126 2.83 3.02 5.14
N GLY A 127 2.02 2.74 4.12
CA GLY A 127 2.47 2.21 2.85
C GLY A 127 1.77 2.87 1.67
N GLY A 128 2.48 3.06 0.58
CA GLY A 128 1.86 3.61 -0.63
C GLY A 128 0.76 2.70 -1.19
N ILE A 129 0.88 1.40 -1.07
CA ILE A 129 -0.15 0.43 -1.45
C ILE A 129 -0.85 -0.15 -0.22
N ALA A 130 -0.09 -0.71 0.73
CA ALA A 130 -0.69 -1.32 1.92
C ALA A 130 0.06 -0.90 3.20
N GLY A 131 -0.67 -0.53 4.24
CA GLY A 131 -0.07 -0.10 5.50
C GLY A 131 0.41 -1.27 6.35
N TRP A 132 -0.46 -2.21 6.65
CA TRP A 132 -0.20 -3.38 7.48
C TRP A 132 -0.51 -4.66 6.72
N VAL A 133 0.47 -5.54 6.61
CA VAL A 133 0.33 -6.80 5.90
C VAL A 133 0.69 -7.96 6.82
N GLN A 134 -0.15 -8.99 6.82
CA GLN A 134 0.08 -10.17 7.66
C GLN A 134 -0.58 -11.41 7.03
N PRO A 135 0.02 -12.59 7.14
CA PRO A 135 -0.66 -13.83 6.81
C PRO A 135 -1.76 -14.13 7.84
N MET A 136 -2.77 -14.88 7.45
CA MET A 136 -3.80 -15.33 8.39
C MET A 136 -3.39 -16.67 9.05
N SER A 137 -3.53 -16.75 10.35
CA SER A 137 -3.33 -18.00 11.10
C SER A 137 -4.50 -18.97 10.83
N GLY A 138 -4.18 -20.24 10.56
CA GLY A 138 -5.17 -21.32 10.38
C GLY A 138 -5.66 -21.58 8.95
N ALA A 139 -5.47 -20.66 8.03
CA ALA A 139 -5.62 -20.89 6.60
C ALA A 139 -4.23 -20.74 5.95
N SER A 140 -3.90 -21.57 4.99
CA SER A 140 -2.66 -21.46 4.20
C SER A 140 -2.68 -20.23 3.28
N THR A 141 -3.21 -19.11 3.75
CA THR A 141 -3.40 -17.92 2.93
C THR A 141 -2.23 -16.97 3.12
N THR A 142 -1.48 -16.81 2.05
CA THR A 142 -0.42 -15.81 1.94
C THR A 142 -1.02 -14.43 1.65
N SER A 143 -0.36 -13.37 2.10
CA SER A 143 -0.64 -12.00 1.66
C SER A 143 0.32 -11.63 0.53
N THR A 144 -0.23 -11.18 -0.59
CA THR A 144 0.57 -10.85 -1.77
C THR A 144 0.26 -9.44 -2.27
N ILE A 145 1.30 -8.67 -2.59
CA ILE A 145 1.22 -7.41 -3.33
C ILE A 145 2.07 -7.57 -4.58
N SER A 146 1.49 -7.40 -5.76
CA SER A 146 2.21 -7.63 -7.01
C SER A 146 1.77 -6.68 -8.13
N TYR A 147 2.73 -6.32 -8.99
CA TYR A 147 2.49 -5.46 -10.15
C TYR A 147 1.79 -4.15 -9.79
N CYS A 148 2.19 -3.57 -8.67
CA CYS A 148 1.63 -2.33 -8.15
C CYS A 148 2.66 -1.21 -8.17
N TRP A 149 2.20 0.03 -8.33
CA TRP A 149 3.07 1.18 -8.15
C TRP A 149 2.43 2.27 -7.30
N SER A 150 3.28 3.10 -6.70
CA SER A 150 2.86 4.23 -5.89
C SER A 150 3.85 5.37 -6.04
N ASP A 151 3.35 6.58 -6.19
CA ASP A 151 4.10 7.82 -6.06
C ASP A 151 3.60 8.70 -4.89
N CYS A 152 2.88 8.10 -3.96
CA CYS A 152 2.38 8.77 -2.77
C CYS A 152 3.49 9.32 -1.88
N ASP A 153 3.30 10.51 -1.30
CA ASP A 153 4.05 10.92 -0.12
C ASP A 153 3.52 10.19 1.11
N VAL A 154 4.35 9.40 1.77
CA VAL A 154 3.92 8.58 2.91
C VAL A 154 4.54 9.05 4.21
N SER A 155 3.70 9.37 5.20
CA SER A 155 4.13 9.79 6.53
C SER A 155 3.43 9.00 7.62
N ALA A 156 4.20 8.36 8.50
CA ALA A 156 3.64 7.62 9.63
C ALA A 156 4.55 7.67 10.86
N GLN A 157 4.06 7.17 11.99
CA GLN A 157 4.87 7.11 13.20
C GLN A 157 5.94 6.03 13.11
N ASN A 158 5.60 4.86 12.60
CA ASN A 158 6.48 3.71 12.50
C ASN A 158 6.34 3.02 11.16
N GLN A 159 7.38 2.32 10.74
CA GLN A 159 7.39 1.38 9.61
C GLN A 159 6.73 1.93 8.33
N VAL A 160 7.48 2.72 7.63
CA VAL A 160 7.03 3.33 6.37
C VAL A 160 7.70 2.62 5.20
N GLY A 161 6.94 2.39 4.14
CA GLY A 161 7.45 1.93 2.86
C GLY A 161 6.64 2.48 1.69
N GLY A 162 7.28 2.67 0.56
CA GLY A 162 6.62 3.19 -0.63
C GLY A 162 5.55 2.25 -1.20
N ILE A 163 5.67 0.95 -0.94
CA ILE A 163 4.66 -0.06 -1.28
C ILE A 163 4.00 -0.59 -0.01
N MET A 164 4.76 -1.08 0.94
CA MET A 164 4.25 -1.75 2.13
C MET A 164 4.88 -1.19 3.41
N GLY A 165 4.06 -0.77 4.38
CA GLY A 165 4.55 -0.25 5.65
C GLY A 165 5.10 -1.33 6.58
N ASN A 166 4.28 -2.24 7.03
CA ASN A 166 4.63 -3.26 8.01
C ASN A 166 4.20 -4.66 7.58
N ALA A 167 5.14 -5.57 7.54
CA ALA A 167 4.86 -7.00 7.51
C ALA A 167 4.87 -7.53 8.95
N ASN A 168 3.71 -7.75 9.52
CA ASN A 168 3.60 -8.35 10.85
C ASN A 168 3.65 -9.87 10.75
N ASN A 169 4.87 -10.38 10.60
CA ASN A 169 5.10 -11.80 10.55
C ASN A 169 6.30 -12.15 11.45
N THR A 170 6.06 -13.00 12.44
CA THR A 170 7.09 -13.51 13.35
C THR A 170 7.83 -14.72 12.78
N THR A 171 7.33 -15.33 11.70
CA THR A 171 7.82 -16.59 11.17
C THR A 171 8.45 -16.49 9.77
N GLY A 172 8.46 -15.32 9.13
CA GLY A 172 9.08 -15.10 7.83
C GLY A 172 8.34 -15.68 6.61
N SER A 173 7.24 -16.36 6.79
CA SER A 173 6.49 -17.00 5.71
C SER A 173 5.11 -16.39 5.51
N GLY A 174 4.61 -16.41 4.28
CA GLY A 174 3.23 -16.03 3.97
C GLY A 174 3.00 -14.55 3.60
N ILE A 175 4.05 -13.77 3.38
CA ILE A 175 3.94 -12.41 2.79
C ILE A 175 4.88 -12.33 1.61
N THR A 176 4.39 -11.77 0.50
CA THR A 176 5.19 -11.54 -0.70
C THR A 176 4.87 -10.20 -1.34
N VAL A 177 5.91 -9.44 -1.69
CA VAL A 177 5.82 -8.19 -2.47
C VAL A 177 6.73 -8.35 -3.68
N HIS A 178 6.18 -8.30 -4.90
CA HIS A 178 7.00 -8.51 -6.09
C HIS A 178 6.51 -7.75 -7.30
N HIS A 179 7.44 -7.45 -8.21
CA HIS A 179 7.18 -6.72 -9.45
C HIS A 179 6.47 -5.39 -9.19
N CYS A 180 6.83 -4.73 -8.08
CA CYS A 180 6.25 -3.46 -7.67
C CYS A 180 7.24 -2.31 -7.87
N VAL A 181 6.71 -1.10 -8.03
CA VAL A 181 7.52 0.11 -8.20
C VAL A 181 7.12 1.16 -7.16
N ALA A 182 8.03 1.46 -6.23
CA ALA A 182 7.91 2.56 -5.28
C ALA A 182 8.46 3.84 -5.93
N TRP A 183 7.63 4.61 -6.60
CA TRP A 183 8.04 5.85 -7.28
C TRP A 183 7.81 7.10 -6.44
N ASN A 184 7.61 6.92 -5.15
CA ASN A 184 7.38 7.96 -4.15
C ASN A 184 8.48 9.03 -4.19
N THR A 185 8.13 10.28 -3.89
CA THR A 185 9.09 11.38 -3.76
C THR A 185 9.55 11.57 -2.32
N TYR A 186 8.67 11.29 -1.36
CA TYR A 186 8.95 11.50 0.05
C TYR A 186 8.38 10.39 0.94
N LEU A 187 9.21 9.88 1.84
CA LEU A 187 8.82 8.97 2.91
C LEU A 187 9.30 9.49 4.27
N PHE A 188 8.40 9.57 5.23
CA PHE A 188 8.70 10.00 6.59
C PHE A 188 8.24 9.00 7.65
N SER A 189 9.12 8.66 8.57
CA SER A 189 8.79 7.88 9.76
C SER A 189 9.31 8.59 11.01
N GLN A 190 8.43 8.87 11.97
CA GLN A 190 8.80 9.65 13.17
C GLN A 190 9.70 8.88 14.14
N ALA A 191 9.48 7.57 14.31
CA ALA A 191 10.12 6.78 15.36
C ALA A 191 10.51 5.37 14.91
N ALA A 192 10.78 5.17 13.61
CA ALA A 192 10.89 3.82 13.10
C ALA A 192 12.31 3.26 13.19
N PRO A 193 12.48 2.16 13.88
CA PRO A 193 13.68 1.34 13.73
C PRO A 193 13.74 0.59 12.40
N LYS A 194 12.66 0.56 11.60
CA LYS A 194 12.57 -0.23 10.36
C LYS A 194 11.64 0.45 9.36
N SER A 195 12.19 1.11 8.38
CA SER A 195 11.51 1.71 7.24
C SER A 195 12.40 1.58 6.01
N GLY A 196 11.84 1.61 4.82
CA GLY A 196 12.58 1.45 3.58
C GLY A 196 11.82 1.97 2.36
N LYS A 197 12.51 2.15 1.23
CA LYS A 197 11.92 2.70 -0.01
C LYS A 197 10.76 1.87 -0.54
N VAL A 198 10.85 0.54 -0.49
CA VAL A 198 9.77 -0.38 -0.95
C VAL A 198 8.97 -0.88 0.23
N CYS A 199 9.63 -1.49 1.20
CA CYS A 199 8.98 -2.09 2.36
C CYS A 199 9.56 -1.53 3.64
N GLY A 200 8.72 -1.21 4.61
CA GLY A 200 9.14 -0.80 5.94
C GLY A 200 9.66 -2.00 6.75
N ARG A 201 8.88 -2.51 7.68
CA ARG A 201 9.27 -3.69 8.46
C ARG A 201 8.89 -4.98 7.75
N TYR A 202 9.82 -5.91 7.62
CA TYR A 202 9.54 -7.28 7.19
C TYR A 202 10.52 -8.30 7.80
N SER A 203 10.22 -9.57 7.73
CA SER A 203 11.13 -10.68 7.90
C SER A 203 11.68 -11.15 6.55
N GLU A 204 12.70 -11.98 6.53
CA GLU A 204 13.42 -12.39 5.32
C GLU A 204 12.52 -12.87 4.16
N ASN A 205 12.93 -12.60 2.93
CA ASN A 205 12.32 -13.06 1.67
C ASN A 205 10.92 -12.49 1.31
N VAL A 206 10.55 -11.35 1.83
CA VAL A 206 9.25 -10.73 1.54
C VAL A 206 9.21 -10.02 0.20
N ALA A 207 10.22 -9.23 -0.15
CA ALA A 207 10.24 -8.43 -1.37
C ALA A 207 11.30 -8.90 -2.37
N TYR A 208 10.93 -8.99 -3.66
CA TYR A 208 11.85 -9.28 -4.77
C TYR A 208 11.35 -8.66 -6.09
N SER A 209 12.26 -8.44 -7.03
CA SER A 209 11.94 -7.80 -8.33
C SER A 209 11.14 -6.51 -8.18
N CYS A 210 11.59 -5.63 -7.27
CA CYS A 210 10.96 -4.34 -7.04
C CYS A 210 11.95 -3.21 -7.34
N TYR A 211 11.43 -2.11 -7.87
CA TYR A 211 12.19 -0.89 -8.10
C TYR A 211 11.74 0.22 -7.17
N ALA A 212 12.65 1.16 -6.88
CA ALA A 212 12.35 2.37 -6.14
C ALA A 212 12.93 3.60 -6.86
N ASN A 213 12.26 4.74 -6.71
CA ASN A 213 12.74 6.02 -7.19
C ASN A 213 14.13 6.33 -6.58
N PRO A 214 15.17 6.48 -7.39
CA PRO A 214 16.51 6.80 -6.88
C PRO A 214 16.53 8.14 -6.15
N ALA A 215 15.73 9.10 -6.57
CA ALA A 215 15.63 10.45 -5.99
C ALA A 215 14.68 10.54 -4.79
N MET A 216 14.13 9.43 -4.30
CA MET A 216 13.22 9.42 -3.16
C MET A 216 13.91 9.95 -1.90
N GLU A 217 13.34 10.98 -1.31
CA GLU A 217 13.76 11.51 0.00
C GLU A 217 13.17 10.63 1.11
N CYS A 218 14.04 10.08 1.96
CA CYS A 218 13.63 9.24 3.08
C CYS A 218 14.10 9.83 4.39
N VAL A 219 13.18 10.17 5.28
CA VAL A 219 13.48 10.71 6.61
C VAL A 219 13.08 9.67 7.65
N PHE A 220 14.04 8.86 8.08
CA PHE A 220 13.85 7.74 9.02
C PHE A 220 14.76 7.89 10.24
N PRO A 221 14.45 8.77 11.19
CA PRO A 221 15.25 8.94 12.41
C PRO A 221 15.34 7.60 13.15
N ASN A 222 16.55 7.28 13.63
CA ASN A 222 16.82 6.06 14.39
C ASN A 222 16.59 4.73 13.63
N ASN A 223 16.66 4.71 12.31
CA ASN A 223 16.62 3.48 11.55
C ASN A 223 18.01 2.81 11.54
N PRO A 224 18.23 1.68 12.26
CA PRO A 224 19.53 1.00 12.29
C PRO A 224 19.91 0.37 10.94
N MET A 225 18.97 0.28 10.00
CA MET A 225 19.22 -0.26 8.66
C MET A 225 19.66 0.80 7.65
N LEU A 226 19.53 2.06 8.03
CA LEU A 226 20.00 3.22 7.26
C LEU A 226 20.82 4.10 8.22
N PRO A 227 22.09 3.76 8.49
CA PRO A 227 22.91 4.42 9.51
C PRO A 227 23.15 5.90 9.22
N ASP A 228 23.01 6.33 7.97
CA ASP A 228 23.16 7.72 7.57
C ASP A 228 21.98 8.18 6.72
N GLN A 229 21.17 9.07 7.26
CA GLN A 229 20.00 9.63 6.56
C GLN A 229 20.35 10.39 5.28
N ALA A 230 21.56 10.93 5.21
CA ALA A 230 22.07 11.65 4.05
C ALA A 230 22.51 10.74 2.90
N SER A 231 22.65 9.44 3.13
CA SER A 231 23.20 8.48 2.19
C SER A 231 22.20 7.43 1.69
N VAL A 232 20.92 7.77 1.64
CA VAL A 232 19.91 6.88 1.08
C VAL A 232 20.01 6.72 -0.45
N ASN A 233 20.98 7.32 -1.08
CA ASN A 233 21.49 6.87 -2.37
C ASN A 233 22.32 5.61 -2.16
N VAL A 234 21.65 4.52 -1.88
CA VAL A 234 22.31 3.23 -1.83
C VAL A 234 22.53 2.76 -3.26
N ASP A 235 23.65 3.14 -3.84
CA ASP A 235 24.30 2.38 -4.92
C ASP A 235 24.77 1.02 -4.35
N ALA A 236 23.98 0.42 -3.49
CA ALA A 236 24.33 -0.83 -2.90
C ALA A 236 24.06 -1.96 -3.89
N VAL A 237 25.03 -2.77 -4.03
CA VAL A 237 24.96 -4.10 -4.60
C VAL A 237 23.63 -4.78 -4.24
N ILE A 238 22.78 -4.65 -5.03
CA ILE A 238 21.36 -4.70 -5.21
C ILE A 238 20.74 -6.07 -4.96
N THR A 239 21.54 -7.08 -4.77
CA THR A 239 21.08 -8.45 -4.54
C THR A 239 20.52 -8.67 -3.14
N VAL A 240 20.62 -7.72 -2.23
CA VAL A 240 20.29 -7.92 -0.81
C VAL A 240 19.40 -6.85 -0.20
N ASP A 241 19.18 -5.70 -0.82
CA ASP A 241 18.37 -4.66 -0.19
C ASP A 241 16.88 -4.78 -0.51
N ARG A 242 16.25 -5.71 0.16
CA ARG A 242 14.82 -5.98 0.06
C ARG A 242 13.94 -4.86 0.62
N TYR A 243 14.53 -3.95 1.38
CA TYR A 243 13.83 -2.77 1.91
C TYR A 243 13.73 -1.67 0.87
N ASN A 244 14.81 -1.47 0.11
CA ASN A 244 14.94 -0.31 -0.75
C ASN A 244 14.66 -0.60 -2.24
N GLY A 245 14.62 -1.87 -2.63
CA GLY A 245 14.43 -2.25 -4.03
C GLY A 245 15.61 -1.84 -4.92
N LEU A 246 15.44 -1.99 -6.23
CA LEU A 246 16.42 -1.60 -7.24
C LEU A 246 16.29 -0.11 -7.56
N THR A 247 17.41 0.60 -7.61
CA THR A 247 17.46 2.06 -7.89
C THR A 247 18.27 2.40 -9.15
N THR A 248 18.54 1.40 -10.01
CA THR A 248 19.37 1.55 -11.21
C THR A 248 18.64 2.07 -12.44
N ILE A 249 17.38 2.42 -12.28
CA ILE A 249 16.51 2.93 -13.35
C ILE A 249 16.36 4.44 -13.27
N ASN A 250 16.11 5.08 -14.40
CA ASN A 250 16.03 6.53 -14.49
C ASN A 250 14.60 7.08 -14.40
N ASN A 251 13.60 6.27 -14.71
CA ASN A 251 12.20 6.70 -14.64
C ASN A 251 11.25 5.52 -14.42
N LEU A 252 10.02 5.86 -14.00
CA LEU A 252 8.96 4.90 -13.69
C LEU A 252 8.63 3.98 -14.86
N MET A 253 8.57 4.51 -16.10
CA MET A 253 8.23 3.73 -17.28
C MET A 253 9.30 2.70 -17.64
N GLU A 254 10.58 3.02 -17.42
CA GLU A 254 11.68 2.07 -17.56
C GLU A 254 11.53 0.92 -16.56
N ALA A 255 11.17 1.23 -15.30
CA ALA A 255 10.95 0.23 -14.28
C ALA A 255 9.85 -0.79 -14.67
N VAL A 256 8.69 -0.31 -15.04
CA VAL A 256 7.55 -1.19 -15.37
C VAL A 256 7.79 -2.02 -16.62
N ARG A 257 8.49 -1.47 -17.64
CA ARG A 257 8.88 -2.22 -18.82
C ARG A 257 9.92 -3.29 -18.51
N THR A 258 10.88 -2.98 -17.64
CA THR A 258 11.89 -3.95 -17.19
C THR A 258 11.27 -5.09 -16.36
N LEU A 259 10.19 -4.82 -15.66
CA LEU A 259 9.42 -5.82 -14.91
C LEU A 259 8.42 -6.60 -15.79
N ASP A 260 8.39 -6.34 -17.09
CA ASP A 260 7.54 -7.03 -18.06
C ASP A 260 6.04 -6.99 -17.69
N TRP A 261 5.56 -5.79 -17.36
CA TRP A 261 4.15 -5.61 -17.02
C TRP A 261 3.25 -5.81 -18.25
N ASP A 262 2.13 -6.49 -18.02
CA ASP A 262 1.20 -6.89 -19.08
C ASP A 262 0.49 -5.68 -19.71
N ASN A 263 0.75 -5.45 -21.00
CA ASN A 263 0.17 -4.36 -21.78
C ASN A 263 -1.35 -4.51 -22.02
N SER A 264 -1.93 -5.67 -21.77
CA SER A 264 -3.39 -5.83 -21.79
C SER A 264 -4.06 -5.29 -20.53
N ILE A 265 -3.29 -5.12 -19.46
CA ILE A 265 -3.74 -4.58 -18.16
C ILE A 265 -3.31 -3.13 -18.01
N TRP A 266 -2.10 -2.81 -18.49
CA TRP A 266 -1.47 -1.51 -18.32
C TRP A 266 -1.29 -0.80 -19.67
N ASN A 267 -1.78 0.43 -19.77
CA ASN A 267 -1.35 1.33 -20.83
C ASN A 267 0.01 1.94 -20.45
N LEU A 268 1.02 1.61 -21.22
CA LEU A 268 2.41 2.04 -21.03
C LEU A 268 2.86 3.08 -22.08
N ASP A 269 1.94 3.73 -22.80
CA ASP A 269 2.25 4.71 -23.84
C ASP A 269 2.40 6.14 -23.31
N GLY A 270 1.96 6.40 -22.07
CA GLY A 270 1.99 7.72 -21.43
C GLY A 270 3.26 7.98 -20.60
N GLU A 271 3.22 9.05 -19.83
CA GLU A 271 4.29 9.42 -18.88
C GLU A 271 4.26 8.57 -17.59
N GLN A 272 3.12 7.99 -17.30
CA GLN A 272 2.89 7.10 -16.14
C GLN A 272 2.07 5.89 -16.56
N PRO A 273 2.28 4.73 -15.93
CA PRO A 273 1.42 3.56 -16.16
C PRO A 273 -0.01 3.86 -15.71
N ARG A 274 -0.97 3.60 -16.59
CA ARG A 274 -2.40 3.68 -16.29
C ARG A 274 -3.05 2.33 -16.56
N LEU A 275 -4.11 2.02 -15.85
CA LEU A 275 -4.87 0.80 -16.15
C LEU A 275 -5.60 0.97 -17.49
N ALA A 276 -5.54 -0.03 -18.36
CA ALA A 276 -6.10 0.05 -19.70
C ALA A 276 -7.61 0.39 -19.68
N TRP A 277 -8.34 -0.17 -18.74
CA TRP A 277 -9.78 0.08 -18.58
C TRP A 277 -10.16 1.51 -18.16
N GLU A 278 -9.19 2.32 -17.68
CA GLU A 278 -9.44 3.73 -17.34
C GLU A 278 -9.68 4.59 -18.58
N LEU A 279 -9.20 4.14 -19.73
CA LEU A 279 -9.23 4.86 -20.98
C LEU A 279 -10.47 4.55 -21.82
N ASP A 280 -11.23 3.53 -21.45
CA ASP A 280 -12.51 3.14 -22.04
C ASP A 280 -13.68 3.92 -21.38
#